data_4b24004746947fcb9715af71c3e7e30c
#
_entry.id   4b24004746947fcb9715af71c3e7e30c
#
_cell.length_a   1.000
_cell.length_b   1.000
_cell.length_c   1.000
_cell.angle_alpha   90.00
_cell.angle_beta   90.00
_cell.angle_gamma   90.00
#
_symmetry.space_group_name_H-M   'P 1'
#
loop_
_entity.id
_entity.type
_entity.pdbx_description
1 polymer ?
#
loop_
_entity_poly.entity_id
_entity_poly.type
_entity_poly.pdbx_seq_one_letter_code
_entity_poly.pdbx_strand_id
1 'polypeptide(L)'
;VTEFDDELAAFVEDLFETNTAADGAGLAANQIGDARSVFVYDLVDAGVRHRGHVVNPVLETSELPETMPDPDDDLEGCLSVPGEWFPTGRAGWAKVTGVDISGAPVEVEATTGLLARCLQHETDHLAGRLYLSRLIGRNQRAARKMIKQRGWTEPGGSWLPGTEDPR
;
A
#
# COMPACT_ATOMS: atom_id res chain seq x y z
N VAL A 1 -3.09 12.18 -12.83
CA VAL A 1 -4.28 13.03 -12.70
C VAL A 1 -3.93 14.43 -13.20
N THR A 2 -4.78 15.00 -14.03
CA THR A 2 -4.62 16.34 -14.63
C THR A 2 -5.81 17.26 -14.37
N GLU A 3 -6.92 16.70 -13.91
CA GLU A 3 -8.13 17.43 -13.56
C GLU A 3 -8.41 17.27 -12.07
N PHE A 4 -8.68 18.38 -11.40
CA PHE A 4 -8.90 18.47 -9.96
C PHE A 4 -10.30 19.03 -9.74
N ASP A 5 -11.27 18.14 -9.73
CA ASP A 5 -12.70 18.43 -9.73
C ASP A 5 -13.45 17.68 -8.62
N ASP A 6 -14.75 17.87 -8.57
CA ASP A 6 -15.60 17.20 -7.58
C ASP A 6 -15.63 15.67 -7.76
N GLU A 7 -15.38 15.16 -8.98
CA GLU A 7 -15.31 13.72 -9.23
C GLU A 7 -14.05 13.12 -8.58
N LEU A 8 -12.90 13.79 -8.68
CA LEU A 8 -11.69 13.38 -7.98
C LEU A 8 -11.88 13.42 -6.46
N ALA A 9 -12.53 14.47 -5.94
CA ALA A 9 -12.79 14.59 -4.52
C ALA A 9 -13.70 13.45 -4.01
N ALA A 10 -14.79 13.15 -4.71
CA ALA A 10 -15.67 12.05 -4.40
C ALA A 10 -14.94 10.70 -4.44
N PHE A 11 -14.11 10.48 -5.44
CA PHE A 11 -13.31 9.27 -5.56
C PHE A 11 -12.34 9.07 -4.39
N VAL A 12 -11.69 10.13 -3.92
CA VAL A 12 -10.80 10.04 -2.75
C VAL A 12 -11.58 9.68 -1.48
N GLU A 13 -12.81 10.18 -1.31
CA GLU A 13 -13.67 9.75 -0.19
C GLU A 13 -14.05 8.26 -0.33
N ASP A 14 -14.40 7.79 -1.53
CA ASP A 14 -14.67 6.36 -1.79
C ASP A 14 -13.46 5.48 -1.45
N LEU A 15 -12.23 5.95 -1.75
CA LEU A 15 -11.00 5.27 -1.35
C LEU A 15 -10.86 5.18 0.18
N PHE A 16 -11.14 6.26 0.91
CA PHE A 16 -11.12 6.24 2.36
C PHE A 16 -12.17 5.31 2.95
N GLU A 17 -13.39 5.35 2.43
CA GLU A 17 -14.46 4.45 2.88
C GLU A 17 -14.08 2.98 2.64
N THR A 18 -13.56 2.67 1.46
CA THR A 18 -13.10 1.31 1.11
C THR A 18 -11.95 0.86 2.00
N ASN A 19 -10.95 1.72 2.22
CA ASN A 19 -9.82 1.45 3.12
C ASN A 19 -10.30 1.15 4.55
N THR A 20 -11.23 1.96 5.05
CA THR A 20 -11.82 1.79 6.39
C THR A 20 -12.60 0.49 6.48
N ALA A 21 -13.43 0.17 5.48
CA ALA A 21 -14.23 -1.07 5.45
C ALA A 21 -13.34 -2.32 5.38
N ALA A 22 -12.15 -2.21 4.78
CA ALA A 22 -11.18 -3.29 4.66
C ALA A 22 -10.19 -3.36 5.85
N ASP A 23 -10.29 -2.46 6.83
CA ASP A 23 -9.33 -2.32 7.95
C ASP A 23 -7.89 -2.14 7.45
N GLY A 24 -7.72 -1.35 6.37
CA GLY A 24 -6.44 -1.09 5.73
C GLY A 24 -5.69 0.10 6.33
N ALA A 25 -4.36 0.03 6.34
CA ALA A 25 -3.49 1.16 6.68
C ALA A 25 -3.39 2.18 5.52
N GLY A 26 -3.56 1.72 4.30
CA GLY A 26 -3.59 2.51 3.07
C GLY A 26 -4.27 1.76 1.93
N LEU A 27 -4.61 2.50 0.87
CA LEU A 27 -5.24 1.95 -0.33
C LEU A 27 -4.91 2.81 -1.55
N ALA A 28 -4.41 2.18 -2.59
CA ALA A 28 -4.14 2.80 -3.88
C ALA A 28 -5.30 2.58 -4.86
N ALA A 29 -5.54 3.55 -5.73
CA ALA A 29 -6.66 3.56 -6.68
C ALA A 29 -6.71 2.30 -7.57
N ASN A 30 -5.56 1.80 -8.02
CA ASN A 30 -5.51 0.64 -8.90
C ASN A 30 -5.88 -0.68 -8.21
N GLN A 31 -5.91 -0.73 -6.87
CA GLN A 31 -6.40 -1.90 -6.13
C GLN A 31 -7.92 -2.07 -6.25
N ILE A 32 -8.65 -1.01 -6.56
CA ILE A 32 -10.09 -1.04 -6.82
C ILE A 32 -10.42 -0.83 -8.30
N GLY A 33 -9.43 -0.99 -9.19
CA GLY A 33 -9.62 -0.98 -10.64
C GLY A 33 -9.62 0.40 -11.30
N ASP A 34 -9.24 1.45 -10.58
CA ASP A 34 -9.11 2.80 -11.13
C ASP A 34 -7.67 3.10 -11.55
N ALA A 35 -7.48 3.77 -12.69
CA ALA A 35 -6.17 4.07 -13.27
C ALA A 35 -5.56 5.40 -12.79
N ARG A 36 -6.25 6.16 -11.96
CA ARG A 36 -5.73 7.41 -11.41
C ARG A 36 -4.54 7.14 -10.49
N SER A 37 -3.55 8.00 -10.55
CA SER A 37 -2.37 7.92 -9.68
C SER A 37 -2.68 8.60 -8.35
N VAL A 38 -3.38 7.90 -7.47
CA VAL A 38 -3.83 8.37 -6.15
C VAL A 38 -3.74 7.23 -5.15
N PHE A 39 -3.34 7.54 -3.92
CA PHE A 39 -3.52 6.66 -2.77
C PHE A 39 -4.00 7.44 -1.55
N VAL A 40 -4.64 6.74 -0.63
CA VAL A 40 -4.99 7.22 0.71
C VAL A 40 -4.23 6.42 1.77
N TYR A 41 -4.06 7.02 2.94
CA TYR A 41 -3.56 6.34 4.15
C TYR A 41 -4.35 6.81 5.38
N ASP A 42 -4.61 5.88 6.29
CA ASP A 42 -5.24 6.15 7.59
C ASP A 42 -4.75 5.11 8.60
N LEU A 43 -3.77 5.47 9.39
CA LEU A 43 -3.08 4.55 10.27
C LEU A 43 -2.63 5.24 11.56
N VAL A 44 -2.31 4.45 12.58
CA VAL A 44 -1.67 4.94 13.81
C VAL A 44 -0.23 4.44 13.85
N ASP A 45 0.71 5.38 13.95
CA ASP A 45 2.14 5.09 14.10
C ASP A 45 2.67 5.79 15.35
N ALA A 46 3.36 5.04 16.20
CA ALA A 46 3.87 5.52 17.50
C ALA A 46 2.82 6.29 18.35
N GLY A 47 1.54 5.88 18.27
CA GLY A 47 0.44 6.49 19.00
C GLY A 47 -0.13 7.77 18.35
N VAL A 48 0.36 8.17 17.18
CA VAL A 48 -0.13 9.31 16.42
C VAL A 48 -0.92 8.81 15.19
N ARG A 49 -2.13 9.34 14.99
CA ARG A 49 -2.90 9.04 13.79
C ARG A 49 -2.42 9.88 12.62
N HIS A 50 -2.13 9.20 11.53
CA HIS A 50 -1.78 9.79 10.24
C HIS A 50 -2.89 9.45 9.24
N ARG A 51 -3.52 10.49 8.69
CA ARG A 51 -4.57 10.34 7.68
C ARG A 51 -4.36 11.37 6.58
N GLY A 52 -4.38 10.92 5.34
CA GLY A 52 -4.23 11.80 4.19
C GLY A 52 -4.31 11.06 2.86
N HIS A 53 -4.18 11.82 1.80
CA HIS A 53 -4.14 11.31 0.44
C HIS A 53 -3.04 12.03 -0.35
N VAL A 54 -2.54 11.38 -1.38
CA VAL A 54 -1.57 11.96 -2.31
C VAL A 54 -1.99 11.64 -3.75
N VAL A 55 -2.13 12.67 -4.55
CA VAL A 55 -2.38 12.59 -5.99
C VAL A 55 -1.06 12.79 -6.72
N ASN A 56 -0.79 11.95 -7.73
CA ASN A 56 0.45 11.95 -8.50
C ASN A 56 1.71 11.84 -7.61
N PRO A 57 1.81 10.83 -6.75
CA PRO A 57 2.91 10.71 -5.80
C PRO A 57 4.25 10.46 -6.49
N VAL A 58 5.28 11.08 -5.92
CA VAL A 58 6.69 10.79 -6.21
C VAL A 58 7.35 10.37 -4.90
N LEU A 59 7.92 9.17 -4.88
CA LEU A 59 8.56 8.57 -3.72
C LEU A 59 10.07 8.76 -3.76
N GLU A 60 10.63 9.22 -2.65
CA GLU A 60 12.05 9.20 -2.33
C GLU A 60 12.27 8.31 -1.09
N THR A 61 13.35 7.54 -1.06
CA THR A 61 13.68 6.66 0.08
C THR A 61 15.16 6.69 0.38
N SER A 62 15.53 6.33 1.61
CA SER A 62 16.87 5.87 1.91
C SER A 62 17.19 4.56 1.18
N GLU A 63 18.44 4.13 1.24
CA GLU A 63 18.81 2.79 0.79
C GLU A 63 18.07 1.70 1.58
N LEU A 64 17.82 0.57 0.92
CA LEU A 64 17.25 -0.59 1.58
C LEU A 64 18.27 -1.19 2.55
N PRO A 65 17.81 -1.75 3.70
CA PRO A 65 18.69 -2.45 4.60
C PRO A 65 19.39 -3.62 3.89
N GLU A 66 20.68 -3.80 4.13
CA GLU A 66 21.43 -4.97 3.62
C GLU A 66 21.11 -6.26 4.40
N THR A 67 20.45 -6.14 5.54
CA THR A 67 20.06 -7.27 6.40
C THR A 67 18.76 -7.91 5.96
N MET A 68 18.58 -9.18 6.30
CA MET A 68 17.28 -9.85 6.15
C MET A 68 16.25 -9.15 7.03
N PRO A 69 15.00 -8.96 6.54
CA PRO A 69 13.94 -8.42 7.36
C PRO A 69 13.70 -9.27 8.59
N ASP A 70 13.39 -8.60 9.71
CA ASP A 70 13.04 -9.25 10.96
C ASP A 70 11.71 -10.00 10.82
N PRO A 71 11.62 -11.26 11.28
CA PRO A 71 10.42 -12.06 11.13
C PRO A 71 9.21 -11.55 11.93
N ASP A 72 9.43 -10.78 12.98
CA ASP A 72 8.38 -10.31 13.88
C ASP A 72 8.07 -8.83 13.67
N ASP A 73 9.10 -8.00 13.45
CA ASP A 73 8.96 -6.54 13.36
C ASP A 73 8.71 -6.03 11.93
N ASP A 74 9.15 -6.80 10.91
CA ASP A 74 9.04 -6.39 9.50
C ASP A 74 7.88 -7.05 8.74
N LEU A 75 6.88 -7.61 9.46
CA LEU A 75 5.72 -8.21 8.83
C LEU A 75 4.92 -7.17 8.03
N GLU A 76 4.64 -7.51 6.79
CA GLU A 76 3.82 -6.72 5.88
C GLU A 76 2.75 -7.60 5.25
N GLY A 77 1.52 -7.10 5.23
CA GLY A 77 0.38 -7.67 4.54
C GLY A 77 -0.13 -6.72 3.46
N CYS A 78 -1.08 -7.16 2.67
CA CYS A 78 -1.68 -6.36 1.63
C CYS A 78 -3.14 -6.78 1.40
N LEU A 79 -4.03 -5.83 1.23
CA LEU A 79 -5.42 -6.09 0.88
C LEU A 79 -5.56 -6.84 -0.45
N SER A 80 -4.60 -6.68 -1.37
CA SER A 80 -4.53 -7.45 -2.62
C SER A 80 -3.92 -8.85 -2.47
N VAL A 81 -3.50 -9.22 -1.26
CA VAL A 81 -2.94 -10.54 -0.90
C VAL A 81 -3.57 -10.99 0.42
N PRO A 82 -4.89 -11.20 0.45
CA PRO A 82 -5.66 -11.38 1.68
C PRO A 82 -5.16 -12.56 2.51
N GLY A 83 -5.07 -12.34 3.84
CA GLY A 83 -4.73 -13.37 4.82
C GLY A 83 -3.25 -13.77 4.87
N GLU A 84 -2.37 -13.17 4.07
CA GLU A 84 -0.96 -13.55 4.00
C GLU A 84 -0.04 -12.40 4.41
N TRP A 85 0.93 -12.73 5.26
CA TRP A 85 1.90 -11.79 5.83
C TRP A 85 3.31 -12.33 5.69
N PHE A 86 4.24 -11.49 5.22
CA PHE A 86 5.63 -11.88 5.08
C PHE A 86 6.57 -10.78 5.56
N PRO A 87 7.69 -11.14 6.22
CA PRO A 87 8.74 -10.18 6.54
C PRO A 87 9.29 -9.54 5.28
N THR A 88 9.14 -8.22 5.16
CA THR A 88 9.42 -7.44 3.96
C THR A 88 10.39 -6.32 4.27
N GLY A 89 11.53 -6.28 3.59
CA GLY A 89 12.50 -5.19 3.72
C GLY A 89 11.97 -3.89 3.10
N ARG A 90 11.97 -2.84 3.90
CA ARG A 90 11.64 -1.47 3.50
C ARG A 90 12.75 -0.50 3.88
N ALA A 91 12.88 0.58 3.13
CA ALA A 91 13.76 1.68 3.50
C ALA A 91 13.31 2.28 4.84
N GLY A 92 14.27 2.65 5.69
CA GLY A 92 13.99 3.24 7.00
C GLY A 92 13.50 4.68 6.94
N TRP A 93 13.68 5.36 5.82
CA TRP A 93 13.16 6.71 5.56
C TRP A 93 12.42 6.72 4.23
N ALA A 94 11.28 7.38 4.21
CA ALA A 94 10.48 7.58 3.01
C ALA A 94 9.86 8.98 3.02
N LYS A 95 9.83 9.60 1.85
CA LYS A 95 9.19 10.87 1.59
C LYS A 95 8.38 10.75 0.30
N VAL A 96 7.12 11.14 0.37
CA VAL A 96 6.25 11.25 -0.79
C VAL A 96 5.88 12.70 -1.00
N THR A 97 6.09 13.19 -2.20
CA THR A 97 5.58 14.47 -2.67
C THR A 97 4.52 14.26 -3.73
N GLY A 98 3.60 15.19 -3.85
CA GLY A 98 2.52 15.16 -4.84
C GLY A 98 1.62 16.37 -4.66
N VAL A 99 0.35 16.21 -4.96
CA VAL A 99 -0.66 17.27 -4.75
C VAL A 99 -1.88 16.67 -4.04
N ASP A 100 -2.70 17.54 -3.45
CA ASP A 100 -4.01 17.16 -2.92
C ASP A 100 -5.12 17.23 -3.99
N ILE A 101 -6.37 16.98 -3.56
CA ILE A 101 -7.55 17.07 -4.45
C ILE A 101 -7.82 18.47 -5.00
N SER A 102 -7.19 19.51 -4.48
CA SER A 102 -7.27 20.88 -5.00
C SER A 102 -6.12 21.23 -5.94
N GLY A 103 -5.14 20.32 -6.12
CA GLY A 103 -3.91 20.57 -6.83
C GLY A 103 -2.84 21.30 -6.02
N ALA A 104 -3.06 21.52 -4.71
CA ALA A 104 -2.07 22.13 -3.83
C ALA A 104 -0.96 21.14 -3.48
N PRO A 105 0.31 21.59 -3.38
CA PRO A 105 1.43 20.70 -3.05
C PRO A 105 1.25 19.99 -1.70
N VAL A 106 1.55 18.71 -1.67
CA VAL A 106 1.58 17.84 -0.48
C VAL A 106 2.93 17.20 -0.35
N GLU A 107 3.44 17.16 0.87
CA GLU A 107 4.65 16.43 1.26
C GLU A 107 4.36 15.62 2.53
N VAL A 108 4.68 14.34 2.51
CA VAL A 108 4.59 13.45 3.66
C VAL A 108 5.92 12.74 3.83
N GLU A 109 6.52 12.90 5.00
CA GLU A 109 7.82 12.32 5.34
C GLU A 109 7.71 11.49 6.61
N ALA A 110 8.36 10.34 6.62
CA ALA A 110 8.41 9.46 7.78
C ALA A 110 9.77 8.76 7.88
N THR A 111 10.23 8.59 9.13
CA THR A 111 11.45 7.85 9.45
C THR A 111 11.07 6.66 10.31
N THR A 112 11.31 5.46 9.78
CA THR A 112 10.89 4.19 10.36
C THR A 112 9.38 4.07 10.61
N GLY A 113 8.92 2.96 11.17
CA GLY A 113 7.53 2.77 11.55
C GLY A 113 6.57 2.45 10.40
N LEU A 114 5.29 2.40 10.76
CA LEU A 114 4.24 1.97 9.87
C LEU A 114 3.97 2.99 8.75
N LEU A 115 4.08 4.29 9.06
CA LEU A 115 3.86 5.34 8.04
C LEU A 115 4.91 5.25 6.93
N ALA A 116 6.20 5.10 7.26
CA ALA A 116 7.25 4.97 6.25
C ALA A 116 7.05 3.74 5.36
N ARG A 117 6.58 2.62 5.94
CA ARG A 117 6.24 1.40 5.20
C ARG A 117 5.02 1.60 4.30
N CYS A 118 3.97 2.21 4.81
CA CYS A 118 2.73 2.49 4.07
C CYS A 118 3.00 3.37 2.84
N LEU A 119 3.74 4.46 2.97
CA LEU A 119 4.08 5.34 1.84
C LEU A 119 4.78 4.58 0.72
N GLN A 120 5.71 3.67 1.05
CA GLN A 120 6.39 2.83 0.09
C GLN A 120 5.46 1.77 -0.52
N HIS A 121 4.58 1.18 0.28
CA HIS A 121 3.62 0.15 -0.13
C HIS A 121 2.62 0.69 -1.15
N GLU A 122 1.97 1.83 -0.84
CA GLU A 122 0.97 2.42 -1.72
C GLU A 122 1.58 2.94 -3.03
N THR A 123 2.79 3.49 -2.96
CA THR A 123 3.50 3.91 -4.18
C THR A 123 3.92 2.69 -5.04
N ASP A 124 4.28 1.56 -4.43
CA ASP A 124 4.53 0.32 -5.16
C ASP A 124 3.29 -0.14 -5.93
N HIS A 125 2.09 -0.06 -5.32
CA HIS A 125 0.84 -0.40 -6.01
C HIS A 125 0.64 0.43 -7.27
N LEU A 126 0.83 1.74 -7.20
CA LEU A 126 0.71 2.64 -8.36
C LEU A 126 1.75 2.36 -9.44
N ALA A 127 2.88 1.77 -9.07
CA ALA A 127 3.91 1.28 -10.00
C ALA A 127 3.65 -0.16 -10.48
N GLY A 128 2.47 -0.74 -10.21
CA GLY A 128 2.11 -2.11 -10.60
C GLY A 128 2.84 -3.19 -9.82
N ARG A 129 3.25 -2.93 -8.58
CA ARG A 129 4.00 -3.86 -7.75
C ARG A 129 3.20 -4.24 -6.49
N LEU A 130 3.33 -5.49 -6.09
CA LEU A 130 2.92 -5.97 -4.77
C LEU A 130 4.16 -6.13 -3.88
N TYR A 131 3.98 -6.05 -2.55
CA TYR A 131 5.05 -6.29 -1.59
C TYR A 131 5.74 -7.65 -1.79
N LEU A 132 5.02 -8.64 -2.35
CA LEU A 132 5.56 -9.95 -2.72
C LEU A 132 6.78 -9.85 -3.65
N SER A 133 6.88 -8.82 -4.48
CA SER A 133 8.04 -8.58 -5.36
C SER A 133 9.29 -8.11 -4.62
N ARG A 134 9.12 -7.64 -3.38
CA ARG A 134 10.20 -7.20 -2.49
C ARG A 134 10.79 -8.34 -1.67
N LEU A 135 10.11 -9.48 -1.59
CA LEU A 135 10.53 -10.61 -0.79
C LEU A 135 11.80 -11.24 -1.32
N ILE A 136 12.69 -11.63 -0.41
CA ILE A 136 13.97 -12.27 -0.70
C ILE A 136 14.12 -13.62 0.00
N GLY A 137 15.01 -14.45 -0.48
CA GLY A 137 15.44 -15.70 0.16
C GLY A 137 14.28 -16.66 0.44
N ARG A 138 14.14 -17.08 1.70
CA ARG A 138 13.11 -18.03 2.13
C ARG A 138 11.69 -17.48 2.00
N ASN A 139 11.50 -16.19 2.28
CA ASN A 139 10.19 -15.53 2.22
C ASN A 139 9.67 -15.48 0.77
N GLN A 140 10.53 -15.19 -0.20
CA GLN A 140 10.16 -15.23 -1.62
C GLN A 140 9.73 -16.64 -2.06
N ARG A 141 10.44 -17.68 -1.61
CA ARG A 141 10.06 -19.08 -1.92
C ARG A 141 8.74 -19.47 -1.29
N ALA A 142 8.51 -19.06 -0.03
CA ALA A 142 7.25 -19.30 0.67
C ALA A 142 6.07 -18.62 -0.03
N ALA A 143 6.22 -17.34 -0.40
CA ALA A 143 5.19 -16.59 -1.12
C ALA A 143 4.85 -17.23 -2.48
N ARG A 144 5.84 -17.65 -3.26
CA ARG A 144 5.60 -18.36 -4.54
C ARG A 144 4.82 -19.67 -4.35
N LYS A 145 5.12 -20.41 -3.30
CA LYS A 145 4.39 -21.64 -2.96
C LYS A 145 2.94 -21.32 -2.57
N MET A 146 2.75 -20.31 -1.74
CA MET A 146 1.44 -19.86 -1.29
C MET A 146 0.58 -19.41 -2.47
N ILE A 147 1.08 -18.52 -3.35
CA ILE A 147 0.37 -18.04 -4.56
C ILE A 147 -0.15 -19.22 -5.38
N LYS A 148 0.72 -20.24 -5.59
CA LYS A 148 0.32 -21.45 -6.33
C LYS A 148 -0.74 -22.26 -5.59
N GLN A 149 -0.64 -22.40 -4.28
CA GLN A 149 -1.61 -23.14 -3.45
C GLN A 149 -2.98 -22.45 -3.39
N ARG A 150 -2.99 -21.11 -3.39
CA ARG A 150 -4.22 -20.30 -3.41
C ARG A 150 -4.84 -20.18 -4.81
N GLY A 151 -4.15 -20.61 -5.86
CA GLY A 151 -4.63 -20.47 -7.24
C GLY A 151 -4.64 -19.02 -7.75
N TRP A 152 -3.92 -18.11 -7.12
CA TRP A 152 -3.90 -16.68 -7.48
C TRP A 152 -3.08 -16.35 -8.74
N THR A 153 -2.70 -17.36 -9.50
CA THR A 153 -2.14 -17.21 -10.85
C THR A 153 -3.21 -17.09 -11.92
N GLU A 154 -4.45 -17.43 -11.58
CA GLU A 154 -5.57 -17.38 -12.52
C GLU A 154 -6.20 -15.98 -12.53
N PRO A 155 -6.58 -15.46 -13.72
CA PRO A 155 -7.23 -14.15 -13.81
C PRO A 155 -8.61 -14.13 -13.13
N GLY A 156 -8.98 -12.95 -12.59
CA GLY A 156 -10.34 -12.68 -12.11
C GLY A 156 -10.55 -12.92 -10.62
N GLY A 157 -9.50 -13.21 -9.86
CA GLY A 157 -9.59 -13.21 -8.40
C GLY A 157 -9.85 -11.80 -7.86
N SER A 158 -10.90 -11.65 -7.05
CA SER A 158 -11.20 -10.42 -6.33
C SER A 158 -11.96 -10.74 -5.03
N TRP A 159 -11.94 -9.82 -4.10
CA TRP A 159 -12.74 -9.90 -2.88
C TRP A 159 -13.30 -8.53 -2.53
N LEU A 160 -14.33 -8.49 -1.68
CA LEU A 160 -14.94 -7.25 -1.18
C LEU A 160 -14.79 -7.20 0.34
N PRO A 161 -14.54 -6.01 0.93
CA PRO A 161 -14.54 -5.82 2.37
C PRO A 161 -15.83 -6.34 3.01
N GLY A 162 -15.72 -7.02 4.16
CA GLY A 162 -16.85 -7.62 4.87
C GLY A 162 -17.37 -8.94 4.28
N THR A 163 -16.79 -9.43 3.21
CA THR A 163 -17.02 -10.79 2.72
C THR A 163 -16.01 -11.76 3.35
N GLU A 164 -16.36 -13.06 3.39
CA GLU A 164 -15.35 -14.05 3.79
C GLU A 164 -14.14 -13.99 2.85
N ASP A 165 -12.93 -14.13 3.44
CA ASP A 165 -11.67 -14.22 2.72
C ASP A 165 -11.77 -15.24 1.56
N PRO A 166 -11.43 -14.89 0.33
CA PRO A 166 -11.40 -15.84 -0.77
C PRO A 166 -10.37 -16.92 -0.49
N ARG A 167 -10.85 -18.09 -0.10
CA ARG A 167 -10.04 -19.29 0.20
C ARG A 167 -9.69 -20.05 -1.04
#